data_e7971f63fe248ba1fc03488781e73934
#
_entry.id   e7971f63fe248ba1fc03488781e73934
#
_cell.length_a   1.000
_cell.length_b   1.000
_cell.length_c   1.000
_cell.angle_alpha   90.00
_cell.angle_beta   90.00
_cell.angle_gamma   90.00
#
_symmetry.space_group_name_H-M   'P 1'
#
loop_
_entity.id
_entity.type
_entity.pdbx_description
1 polymer ?
#
loop_
_entity_poly.entity_id
_entity_poly.type
_entity_poly.pdbx_seq_one_letter_code
_entity_poly.pdbx_strand_id
1 'polypeptide(L)'
;MEGSEKIYQPIDCDYYDRLEAWATMHTICLLVFLDETGVEQTVSGRIEDLYALNKVEYLRMDNGLLIRLDQLLSVNGTPLPGAC
;
A
#
# COMPACT_ATOMS: atom_id res chain seq x y z
N MET A 1 -3.58 -22.02 17.12
CA MET A 1 -3.37 -21.43 16.95
C MET A 1 -3.32 -20.62 16.78
N GLU A 2 -3.39 -20.26 17.05
CA GLU A 2 -3.38 -19.42 16.89
C GLU A 2 -3.54 -18.67 16.31
N GLY A 3 -3.34 -18.64 16.09
CA GLY A 3 -3.38 -17.81 14.94
C GLY A 3 -4.49 -16.85 14.78
N SER A 4 -5.17 -16.61 15.72
CA SER A 4 -6.27 -15.65 15.67
C SER A 4 -5.81 -14.21 15.82
N GLU A 5 -4.54 -13.97 15.99
CA GLU A 5 -4.07 -12.60 16.17
C GLU A 5 -4.31 -11.76 14.94
N LYS A 6 -4.38 -10.47 15.15
CA LYS A 6 -4.52 -9.49 14.09
C LYS A 6 -3.18 -9.23 13.44
N ILE A 7 -2.57 -10.25 12.93
CA ILE A 7 -1.25 -10.14 12.33
C ILE A 7 -1.39 -9.47 10.98
N TYR A 8 -0.50 -8.54 10.71
CA TYR A 8 -0.44 -7.89 9.41
C TYR A 8 -0.14 -8.93 8.33
N GLN A 9 -0.93 -8.93 7.26
CA GLN A 9 -0.72 -9.81 6.13
C GLN A 9 0.10 -9.07 5.07
N PRO A 10 1.33 -9.51 4.79
CA PRO A 10 2.11 -8.85 3.74
C PRO A 10 1.39 -8.93 2.40
N ILE A 11 1.55 -7.90 1.59
CA ILE A 11 0.96 -7.92 0.27
C ILE A 11 1.78 -8.83 -0.64
N ASP A 12 1.22 -9.15 -1.79
CA ASP A 12 1.90 -9.97 -2.79
C ASP A 12 3.28 -9.37 -3.14
N CYS A 13 4.30 -10.22 -3.19
CA CYS A 13 5.67 -9.77 -3.44
C CYS A 13 5.81 -9.11 -4.80
N ASP A 14 5.17 -9.65 -5.81
CA ASP A 14 5.24 -9.05 -7.15
C ASP A 14 4.61 -7.68 -7.16
N TYR A 15 3.53 -7.49 -6.41
CA TYR A 15 2.89 -6.19 -6.35
C TYR A 15 3.78 -5.18 -5.61
N TYR A 16 4.45 -5.63 -4.56
CA TYR A 16 5.39 -4.78 -3.83
C TYR A 16 6.51 -4.32 -4.77
N ASP A 17 7.01 -5.21 -5.60
CA ASP A 17 8.04 -4.85 -6.58
C ASP A 17 7.54 -3.80 -7.56
N ARG A 18 6.27 -3.88 -7.95
CA ARG A 18 5.68 -2.86 -8.82
C ARG A 18 5.59 -1.52 -8.12
N LEU A 19 5.23 -1.51 -6.84
CA LEU A 19 5.18 -0.28 -6.07
C LEU A 19 6.57 0.35 -6.00
N GLU A 20 7.59 -0.45 -5.78
CA GLU A 20 8.96 0.04 -5.73
C GLU A 20 9.40 0.61 -7.08
N ALA A 21 9.00 -0.04 -8.17
CA ALA A 21 9.33 0.45 -9.50
C ALA A 21 8.66 1.81 -9.75
N TRP A 22 7.39 1.93 -9.40
CA TRP A 22 6.69 3.21 -9.55
C TRP A 22 7.33 4.30 -8.70
N ALA A 23 7.75 3.96 -7.48
CA ALA A 23 8.43 4.92 -6.61
C ALA A 23 9.76 5.35 -7.20
N THR A 24 10.54 4.40 -7.69
CA THR A 24 11.86 4.68 -8.26
C THR A 24 11.74 5.56 -9.51
N MET A 25 10.72 5.32 -10.32
CA MET A 25 10.51 6.07 -11.55
C MET A 25 9.78 7.39 -11.32
N HIS A 26 9.39 7.69 -10.10
CA HIS A 26 8.65 8.90 -9.76
C HIS A 26 7.37 9.03 -10.58
N THR A 27 6.71 7.91 -10.85
CA THR A 27 5.48 7.88 -11.62
C THR A 27 4.34 8.45 -10.78
N ILE A 28 3.50 9.28 -11.39
CA ILE A 28 2.30 9.75 -10.71
C ILE A 28 1.30 8.60 -10.70
N CYS A 29 0.88 8.21 -9.52
CA CYS A 29 0.00 7.06 -9.33
C CYS A 29 -1.35 7.51 -8.79
N LEU A 30 -2.38 6.80 -9.21
CA LEU A 30 -3.73 6.96 -8.66
C LEU A 30 -3.94 5.80 -7.69
N LEU A 31 -4.09 6.12 -6.41
CA LEU A 31 -4.21 5.11 -5.37
C LEU A 31 -5.60 5.14 -4.78
N VAL A 32 -6.17 3.97 -4.59
CA VAL A 32 -7.45 3.79 -3.89
C VAL A 32 -7.17 2.96 -2.65
N PHE A 33 -7.59 3.44 -1.50
CA PHE A 33 -7.29 2.78 -0.23
C PHE A 33 -8.43 3.02 0.76
N LEU A 34 -8.45 2.21 1.83
CA LEU A 34 -9.39 2.39 2.92
C LEU A 34 -8.71 3.23 4.00
N ASP A 35 -9.43 4.27 4.47
CA ASP A 35 -8.89 5.07 5.56
C ASP A 35 -9.19 4.41 6.91
N GLU A 36 -8.83 5.08 8.01
CA GLU A 36 -8.98 4.51 9.35
C GLU A 36 -10.42 4.17 9.68
N THR A 37 -11.37 4.84 9.06
CA THR A 37 -12.79 4.61 9.32
C THR A 37 -13.38 3.56 8.40
N GLY A 38 -12.57 3.01 7.49
CA GLY A 38 -13.03 2.02 6.54
C GLY A 38 -13.68 2.62 5.30
N VAL A 39 -13.55 3.93 5.10
CA VAL A 39 -14.11 4.60 3.94
C VAL A 39 -13.08 4.62 2.82
N GLU A 40 -13.53 4.32 1.61
CA GLU A 40 -12.65 4.30 0.46
C GLU A 40 -12.26 5.71 0.06
N GLN A 41 -10.97 5.92 -0.09
CA GLN A 41 -10.39 7.20 -0.47
C GLN A 41 -9.56 7.03 -1.72
N THR A 42 -9.46 8.09 -2.52
CA THR A 42 -8.65 8.10 -3.74
C THR A 42 -7.68 9.27 -3.64
N VAL A 43 -6.41 9.01 -3.97
CA VAL A 43 -5.39 10.05 -3.96
C VAL A 43 -4.50 9.86 -5.18
N SER A 44 -4.01 10.98 -5.71
CA SER A 44 -3.11 10.98 -6.85
C SER A 44 -1.81 11.66 -6.44
N GLY A 45 -0.70 11.08 -6.83
CA GLY A 45 0.61 11.65 -6.52
C GLY A 45 1.70 10.62 -6.71
N ARG A 46 2.89 10.97 -6.27
CA ARG A 46 4.05 10.08 -6.38
C ARG A 46 4.28 9.37 -5.07
N ILE A 47 4.68 8.10 -5.18
CA ILE A 47 5.11 7.34 -4.02
C ILE A 47 6.51 7.81 -3.69
N GLU A 48 6.70 8.35 -2.49
CA GLU A 48 8.00 8.84 -2.09
C GLU A 48 8.82 7.77 -1.40
N ASP A 49 8.18 6.90 -0.63
CA ASP A 49 8.92 5.91 0.13
C ASP A 49 8.05 4.69 0.39
N LEU A 50 8.70 3.55 0.52
CA LEU A 50 8.09 2.29 0.92
C LEU A 50 8.97 1.71 2.01
N TYR A 51 8.38 1.36 3.14
CA TYR A 51 9.19 0.84 4.25
C TYR A 51 8.34 -0.05 5.15
N ALA A 52 9.02 -0.79 6.00
CA ALA A 52 8.36 -1.63 6.98
C ALA A 52 8.78 -1.17 8.37
N LEU A 53 7.82 -1.13 9.28
CA LEU A 53 8.06 -0.77 10.66
C LEU A 53 7.23 -1.69 11.54
N ASN A 54 7.87 -2.40 12.46
CA ASN A 54 7.19 -3.34 13.33
C ASN A 54 6.38 -4.37 12.54
N LYS A 55 6.96 -4.84 11.44
CA LYS A 55 6.35 -5.85 10.56
C LYS A 55 5.13 -5.37 9.81
N VAL A 56 4.86 -4.08 9.81
CA VAL A 56 3.78 -3.49 9.04
C VAL A 56 4.41 -2.70 7.90
N GLU A 57 3.89 -2.88 6.70
CA GLU A 57 4.41 -2.21 5.52
C GLU A 57 3.61 -0.93 5.26
N TYR A 58 4.34 0.13 4.90
CA TYR A 58 3.77 1.45 4.68
C TYR A 58 4.23 2.03 3.36
N LEU A 59 3.38 2.88 2.82
CA LEU A 59 3.67 3.68 1.63
C LEU A 59 3.50 5.14 2.02
N ARG A 60 4.50 5.97 1.72
CA ARG A 60 4.38 7.40 1.95
C ARG A 60 4.34 8.13 0.63
N MET A 61 3.35 9.01 0.48
CA MET A 61 3.18 9.83 -0.72
C MET A 61 4.00 11.11 -0.60
N ASP A 62 4.22 11.75 -1.72
CA ASP A 62 4.99 13.00 -1.78
C ASP A 62 4.30 14.15 -1.05
N ASN A 63 3.01 14.06 -0.79
CA ASN A 63 2.29 15.06 0.00
C ASN A 63 2.30 14.74 1.50
N GLY A 64 3.02 13.70 1.91
CA GLY A 64 3.13 13.32 3.31
C GLY A 64 2.09 12.31 3.78
N LEU A 65 1.17 11.92 2.92
CA LEU A 65 0.15 10.94 3.30
C LEU A 65 0.80 9.58 3.50
N LEU A 66 0.42 8.91 4.59
CA LEU A 66 0.94 7.59 4.93
C LEU A 66 -0.19 6.56 4.81
N ILE A 67 0.06 5.50 4.06
CA ILE A 67 -0.93 4.45 3.82
C ILE A 67 -0.33 3.11 4.19
N ARG A 68 -1.06 2.32 4.97
CA ARG A 68 -0.67 0.93 5.23
C ARG A 68 -0.96 0.13 3.96
N LEU A 69 -0.03 -0.73 3.58
CA LEU A 69 -0.21 -1.49 2.35
C LEU A 69 -1.37 -2.49 2.44
N ASP A 70 -1.72 -2.95 3.63
CA ASP A 70 -2.85 -3.85 3.79
C ASP A 70 -4.20 -3.14 3.63
N GLN A 71 -4.20 -1.81 3.59
CA GLN A 71 -5.41 -1.03 3.35
C GLN A 71 -5.48 -0.50 1.92
N LEU A 72 -4.46 -0.74 1.14
CA LEU A 72 -4.41 -0.31 -0.25
C LEU A 72 -5.28 -1.24 -1.10
N LEU A 73 -6.15 -0.67 -1.91
CA LEU A 73 -7.07 -1.44 -2.73
C LEU A 73 -6.59 -1.57 -4.16
N SER A 74 -6.10 -0.48 -4.75
CA SER A 74 -5.60 -0.52 -6.13
C SER A 74 -4.64 0.62 -6.37
N VAL A 75 -3.78 0.45 -7.36
CA VAL A 75 -2.88 1.49 -7.86
C VAL A 75 -2.98 1.49 -9.36
N ASN A 76 -3.25 2.66 -9.94
CA ASN A 76 -3.37 2.83 -11.39
C ASN A 76 -4.35 1.84 -12.02
N GLY A 77 -5.44 1.56 -11.31
CA GLY A 77 -6.45 0.65 -11.80
C GLY A 77 -6.12 -0.83 -11.66
N THR A 78 -4.95 -1.15 -11.13
CA THR A 78 -4.56 -2.54 -10.90
C THR A 78 -4.86 -2.90 -9.45
N PRO A 79 -5.85 -3.75 -9.19
CA PRO A 79 -6.18 -4.09 -7.80
C PRO A 79 -5.09 -4.97 -7.19
N LEU A 80 -4.94 -4.86 -5.87
CA LEU A 80 -4.04 -5.74 -5.18
C LEU A 80 -4.59 -7.16 -5.17
N PRO A 81 -3.76 -8.15 -5.49
CA PRO A 81 -4.20 -9.54 -5.35
C PRO A 81 -4.36 -9.86 -3.87
N GLY A 82 -5.03 -10.93 -3.59
CA GLY A 82 -5.15 -11.40 -2.23
C GLY A 82 -3.78 -11.71 -1.65
N ALA A 83 -3.74 -11.86 -0.33
CA ALA A 83 -2.48 -12.18 0.34
C ALA A 83 -1.92 -13.49 -0.21
N CYS A 84 -0.61 -13.55 -0.32
CA CYS A 84 0.03 -14.79 -0.78
C CYS A 84 0.08 -15.84 0.29
#